data_ac523bfd3b6b1922b566488551953023
#
_entry.id   ac523bfd3b6b1922b566488551953023
#
_cell.length_a   1.000
_cell.length_b   1.000
_cell.length_c   1.000
_cell.angle_alpha   90.00
_cell.angle_beta   90.00
_cell.angle_gamma   90.00
#
_symmetry.space_group_name_H-M   'P 1'
#
loop_
_entity.id
_entity.type
_entity.pdbx_description
1 polymer ?
#
loop_
_entity_poly.entity_id
_entity_poly.type
_entity_poly.pdbx_seq_one_letter_code
_entity_poly.pdbx_strand_id
1 'polypeptide(L)'
;GEHGMKILVPTIKTYLNIDGSPVPLSKATKEQKEAYKQHRIEAEQRIHFKVGTVFDIAQTNCPKEDYPKYFDLGYTSEQHKQLYELMKTYCEKELNCKVHENQFNSVSLRGFFDPASNSISLSGMFDDSTKLSVLTHETAHAILHKELDKTQIKSEAQMEFEADATSVMLQSYFGLQIPESRQRHLADQYKAMCADKSISSADITKSLDHSHRAYKSVADNINNSLKPELTPSIKNVQAAQVTQPILPNQIAMPDMGMAMMM
;
A
#
# COMPACT_ATOMS: atom_id res chain seq x y z
N GLY A 1 -5.72 21.44 -31.73
CA GLY A 1 -5.49 21.27 -30.29
C GLY A 1 -5.57 19.80 -29.91
N GLU A 2 -4.98 19.42 -28.80
CA GLU A 2 -4.97 18.06 -28.28
C GLU A 2 -6.39 17.60 -27.90
N HIS A 3 -6.67 16.31 -28.04
CA HIS A 3 -7.94 15.71 -27.68
C HIS A 3 -7.83 15.01 -26.33
N GLY A 4 -8.55 15.51 -25.32
CA GLY A 4 -8.60 14.89 -24.02
C GLY A 4 -9.56 13.69 -23.96
N MET A 5 -9.29 12.79 -23.03
CA MET A 5 -10.14 11.63 -22.72
C MET A 5 -11.35 12.05 -21.89
N LYS A 6 -12.52 11.50 -22.20
CA LYS A 6 -13.72 11.69 -21.38
C LYS A 6 -13.78 10.63 -20.30
N ILE A 7 -13.88 11.10 -19.05
CA ILE A 7 -14.01 10.22 -17.88
C ILE A 7 -15.20 10.63 -17.03
N LEU A 8 -15.70 9.69 -16.25
CA LEU A 8 -16.70 9.98 -15.20
C LEU A 8 -15.98 10.42 -13.94
N VAL A 9 -16.18 11.69 -13.57
CA VAL A 9 -15.59 12.28 -12.37
C VAL A 9 -16.60 12.24 -11.24
N PRO A 10 -16.32 11.56 -10.12
CA PRO A 10 -17.18 11.58 -8.96
C PRO A 10 -17.22 13.00 -8.37
N THR A 11 -18.40 13.43 -8.02
CA THR A 11 -18.66 14.74 -7.40
C THR A 11 -19.56 14.53 -6.19
N ILE A 12 -19.09 14.89 -5.02
CA ILE A 12 -19.90 14.82 -3.79
C ILE A 12 -20.83 16.02 -3.76
N LYS A 13 -22.13 15.76 -3.60
CA LYS A 13 -23.15 16.80 -3.36
C LYS A 13 -23.76 16.57 -2.00
N THR A 14 -23.82 17.65 -1.22
CA THR A 14 -24.49 17.65 0.08
C THR A 14 -25.95 18.04 -0.10
N TYR A 15 -26.83 17.28 0.51
CA TYR A 15 -28.27 17.51 0.58
C TYR A 15 -28.67 17.72 2.03
N LEU A 16 -29.34 18.84 2.29
CA LEU A 16 -29.91 19.13 3.60
C LEU A 16 -31.26 18.45 3.73
N ASN A 17 -31.55 17.87 4.88
CA ASN A 17 -32.86 17.33 5.17
C ASN A 17 -33.77 18.48 5.69
N ILE A 18 -34.61 18.99 4.82
CA ILE A 18 -35.58 20.07 5.15
C ILE A 18 -36.98 19.46 5.12
N ASP A 19 -37.62 19.38 6.28
CA ASP A 19 -38.96 18.82 6.45
C ASP A 19 -39.14 17.44 5.79
N GLY A 20 -38.11 16.59 5.95
CA GLY A 20 -38.07 15.24 5.37
C GLY A 20 -37.75 15.19 3.89
N SER A 21 -37.45 16.32 3.25
CA SER A 21 -37.13 16.40 1.84
C SER A 21 -35.66 16.76 1.64
N PRO A 22 -34.90 16.04 0.74
CA PRO A 22 -33.51 16.34 0.46
C PRO A 22 -33.37 17.57 -0.46
N VAL A 23 -32.85 18.67 0.07
CA VAL A 23 -32.57 19.90 -0.67
C VAL A 23 -31.07 20.03 -0.92
N PRO A 24 -30.62 20.15 -2.19
CA PRO A 24 -29.21 20.36 -2.46
C PRO A 24 -28.68 21.61 -1.77
N LEU A 25 -27.53 21.54 -1.09
CA LEU A 25 -26.90 22.67 -0.40
C LEU A 25 -26.70 23.89 -1.33
N SER A 26 -26.46 23.66 -2.62
CA SER A 26 -26.35 24.74 -3.61
C SER A 26 -27.63 25.53 -3.79
N LYS A 27 -28.81 24.91 -3.58
CA LYS A 27 -30.14 25.51 -3.70
C LYS A 27 -30.75 25.95 -2.39
N ALA A 28 -30.10 25.66 -1.26
CA ALA A 28 -30.55 26.02 0.06
C ALA A 28 -30.53 27.55 0.29
N THR A 29 -31.46 28.08 1.07
CA THR A 29 -31.51 29.51 1.46
C THR A 29 -30.33 29.87 2.36
N LYS A 30 -30.12 31.16 2.56
CA LYS A 30 -29.07 31.65 3.48
C LYS A 30 -29.25 31.14 4.90
N GLU A 31 -30.51 31.17 5.38
CA GLU A 31 -30.89 30.71 6.71
C GLU A 31 -30.65 29.22 6.88
N GLN A 32 -30.98 28.41 5.87
CA GLN A 32 -30.77 26.96 5.87
C GLN A 32 -29.28 26.62 5.86
N LYS A 33 -28.49 27.35 5.08
CA LYS A 33 -27.00 27.18 5.06
C LYS A 33 -26.39 27.54 6.42
N GLU A 34 -26.89 28.58 7.07
CA GLU A 34 -26.39 28.97 8.39
C GLU A 34 -26.82 27.95 9.46
N ALA A 35 -28.06 27.47 9.41
CA ALA A 35 -28.51 26.41 10.29
C ALA A 35 -27.74 25.09 10.11
N TYR A 36 -27.34 24.76 8.89
CA TYR A 36 -26.47 23.62 8.61
C TYR A 36 -25.07 23.81 9.23
N LYS A 37 -24.45 24.99 9.06
CA LYS A 37 -23.14 25.29 9.68
C LYS A 37 -23.19 25.20 11.20
N GLN A 38 -24.33 25.49 11.79
CA GLN A 38 -24.57 25.40 13.24
C GLN A 38 -25.03 24.01 13.67
N HIS A 39 -24.90 22.98 12.79
CA HIS A 39 -25.34 21.60 13.03
C HIS A 39 -26.80 21.42 13.47
N ARG A 40 -27.68 22.36 13.06
CA ARG A 40 -29.14 22.31 13.38
C ARG A 40 -29.98 21.61 12.31
N ILE A 41 -29.40 21.34 11.15
CA ILE A 41 -30.00 20.61 10.05
C ILE A 41 -29.09 19.45 9.69
N GLU A 42 -29.68 18.25 9.63
CA GLU A 42 -28.98 17.05 9.15
C GLU A 42 -28.72 17.13 7.65
N ALA A 43 -27.64 16.56 7.23
CA ALA A 43 -27.27 16.50 5.83
C ALA A 43 -26.71 15.13 5.46
N GLU A 44 -26.98 14.71 4.24
CA GLU A 44 -26.37 13.53 3.64
C GLU A 44 -25.51 13.92 2.45
N GLN A 45 -24.47 13.14 2.21
CA GLN A 45 -23.61 13.28 1.03
C GLN A 45 -23.96 12.20 0.02
N ARG A 46 -24.21 12.61 -1.22
CA ARG A 46 -24.47 11.70 -2.35
C ARG A 46 -23.39 11.86 -3.40
N ILE A 47 -22.89 10.75 -3.90
CA ILE A 47 -21.93 10.74 -5.00
C ILE A 47 -22.72 10.84 -6.31
N HIS A 48 -22.37 11.86 -7.11
CA HIS A 48 -22.84 12.04 -8.46
C HIS A 48 -21.66 11.96 -9.43
N PHE A 49 -21.89 11.45 -10.62
CA PHE A 49 -20.87 11.42 -11.64
C PHE A 49 -21.16 12.47 -12.70
N LYS A 50 -20.15 13.19 -13.11
CA LYS A 50 -20.21 14.10 -14.27
C LYS A 50 -19.11 13.76 -15.26
N VAL A 51 -19.35 13.99 -16.55
CA VAL A 51 -18.32 13.84 -17.55
C VAL A 51 -17.29 14.96 -17.39
N GLY A 52 -16.04 14.57 -17.14
CA GLY A 52 -14.88 15.44 -17.18
C GLY A 52 -14.02 15.13 -18.40
N THR A 53 -13.16 16.07 -18.77
CA THR A 53 -12.12 15.84 -19.78
C THR A 53 -10.78 15.88 -19.08
N VAL A 54 -9.98 14.83 -19.26
CA VAL A 54 -8.60 14.76 -18.77
C VAL A 54 -7.65 14.67 -19.95
N PHE A 55 -6.45 15.16 -19.75
CA PHE A 55 -5.38 15.13 -20.72
C PHE A 55 -4.22 14.33 -20.15
N ASP A 56 -3.54 13.60 -21.01
CA ASP A 56 -2.24 13.03 -20.63
C ASP A 56 -1.28 14.17 -20.32
N ILE A 57 -0.42 13.98 -19.29
CA ILE A 57 0.55 15.02 -18.91
C ILE A 57 1.51 15.33 -20.08
N ALA A 58 1.78 14.34 -20.94
CA ALA A 58 2.60 14.52 -22.15
C ALA A 58 1.94 15.43 -23.20
N GLN A 59 0.63 15.68 -23.10
CA GLN A 59 -0.11 16.65 -23.93
C GLN A 59 -0.09 18.07 -23.36
N THR A 60 0.63 18.29 -22.28
CA THR A 60 0.75 19.57 -21.60
C THR A 60 2.14 20.15 -21.81
N ASN A 61 2.36 21.37 -21.36
CA ASN A 61 3.68 22.00 -21.32
C ASN A 61 4.42 21.75 -20.01
N CYS A 62 4.01 20.75 -19.23
CA CYS A 62 4.70 20.35 -18.03
C CYS A 62 6.12 19.83 -18.38
N PRO A 63 7.19 20.33 -17.75
CA PRO A 63 8.52 19.79 -17.96
C PRO A 63 8.56 18.30 -17.58
N LYS A 64 9.33 17.50 -18.34
CA LYS A 64 9.38 16.06 -18.09
C LYS A 64 9.94 15.69 -16.72
N GLU A 65 10.82 16.51 -16.17
CA GLU A 65 11.36 16.38 -14.81
C GLU A 65 10.30 16.53 -13.72
N ASP A 66 9.22 17.25 -14.00
CA ASP A 66 8.11 17.48 -13.08
C ASP A 66 6.98 16.45 -13.25
N TYR A 67 7.12 15.49 -14.18
CA TYR A 67 6.12 14.44 -14.34
C TYR A 67 6.02 13.63 -13.05
N PRO A 68 4.80 13.32 -12.59
CA PRO A 68 4.61 12.47 -11.43
C PRO A 68 5.29 11.12 -11.64
N LYS A 69 6.20 10.78 -10.75
CA LYS A 69 6.93 9.52 -10.80
C LYS A 69 6.10 8.41 -10.14
N TYR A 70 4.95 8.12 -10.70
CA TYR A 70 4.02 7.13 -10.12
C TYR A 70 4.57 5.70 -10.08
N PHE A 71 5.62 5.42 -10.86
CA PHE A 71 6.19 4.09 -11.02
C PHE A 71 7.70 4.08 -10.79
N ASP A 72 8.21 5.08 -10.06
CA ASP A 72 9.64 5.24 -9.87
C ASP A 72 10.19 4.30 -8.76
N LEU A 73 10.15 3.01 -9.05
CA LEU A 73 11.14 2.06 -8.61
C LEU A 73 12.13 1.85 -9.76
N GLY A 74 12.64 2.93 -10.26
CA GLY A 74 13.28 3.08 -11.56
C GLY A 74 14.67 2.47 -11.69
N TYR A 75 14.94 1.34 -11.06
CA TYR A 75 16.14 0.60 -11.48
C TYR A 75 15.80 -0.79 -11.91
N THR A 76 16.05 -1.04 -13.15
CA THR A 76 16.38 -2.37 -13.60
C THR A 76 17.85 -2.60 -13.29
N SER A 77 18.18 -3.19 -12.17
CA SER A 77 19.53 -3.69 -11.91
C SER A 77 19.54 -5.19 -12.14
N GLU A 78 20.68 -5.72 -12.62
CA GLU A 78 20.84 -7.18 -12.77
C GLU A 78 20.65 -7.91 -11.45
N GLN A 79 20.99 -7.30 -10.32
CA GLN A 79 20.73 -7.82 -8.99
C GLN A 79 19.23 -7.97 -8.70
N HIS A 80 18.41 -6.97 -9.05
CA HIS A 80 16.97 -7.05 -8.82
C HIS A 80 16.32 -8.12 -9.69
N LYS A 81 16.78 -8.26 -10.93
CA LYS A 81 16.33 -9.32 -11.82
C LYS A 81 16.66 -10.71 -11.27
N GLN A 82 17.90 -10.91 -10.83
CA GLN A 82 18.30 -12.18 -10.20
C GLN A 82 17.48 -12.48 -8.96
N LEU A 83 17.24 -11.49 -8.12
CA LEU A 83 16.43 -11.62 -6.91
C LEU A 83 14.97 -11.92 -7.25
N TYR A 84 14.42 -11.31 -8.31
CA TYR A 84 13.08 -11.60 -8.81
C TYR A 84 12.95 -13.07 -9.24
N GLU A 85 13.92 -13.60 -9.99
CA GLU A 85 13.93 -15.01 -10.41
C GLU A 85 14.06 -15.98 -9.22
N LEU A 86 14.87 -15.61 -8.20
CA LEU A 86 14.98 -16.40 -6.97
C LEU A 86 13.68 -16.40 -6.17
N MET A 87 13.03 -15.25 -6.04
CA MET A 87 11.70 -15.14 -5.40
C MET A 87 10.66 -15.96 -6.12
N LYS A 88 10.64 -15.89 -7.46
CA LYS A 88 9.74 -16.70 -8.29
C LYS A 88 9.99 -18.19 -8.08
N THR A 89 11.26 -18.60 -8.11
CA THR A 89 11.65 -19.98 -7.84
C THR A 89 11.22 -20.45 -6.44
N TYR A 90 11.36 -19.59 -5.44
CA TYR A 90 10.90 -19.87 -4.08
C TYR A 90 9.38 -20.11 -4.05
N CYS A 91 8.59 -19.22 -4.66
CA CYS A 91 7.14 -19.40 -4.73
C CYS A 91 6.76 -20.73 -5.40
N GLU A 92 7.40 -21.07 -6.51
CA GLU A 92 7.07 -22.28 -7.28
C GLU A 92 7.51 -23.57 -6.57
N LYS A 93 8.70 -23.59 -5.97
CA LYS A 93 9.27 -24.81 -5.37
C LYS A 93 8.85 -25.03 -3.92
N GLU A 94 8.91 -23.98 -3.09
CA GLU A 94 8.67 -24.11 -1.66
C GLU A 94 7.19 -23.93 -1.31
N LEU A 95 6.47 -23.03 -2.00
CA LEU A 95 5.07 -22.76 -1.74
C LEU A 95 4.12 -23.50 -2.70
N ASN A 96 4.67 -24.19 -3.71
CA ASN A 96 3.89 -24.75 -4.83
C ASN A 96 2.91 -23.73 -5.43
N CYS A 97 3.32 -22.46 -5.46
CA CYS A 97 2.55 -21.31 -5.88
C CYS A 97 3.09 -20.83 -7.24
N LYS A 98 2.26 -20.92 -8.27
CA LYS A 98 2.65 -20.52 -9.63
C LYS A 98 2.70 -18.98 -9.72
N VAL A 99 3.73 -18.46 -10.39
CA VAL A 99 3.85 -17.02 -10.65
C VAL A 99 3.68 -16.75 -12.14
N HIS A 100 2.66 -15.95 -12.48
CA HIS A 100 2.32 -15.58 -13.84
C HIS A 100 2.52 -14.09 -14.08
N GLU A 101 3.02 -13.74 -15.25
CA GLU A 101 3.02 -12.36 -15.73
C GLU A 101 1.90 -12.21 -16.76
N ASN A 102 0.95 -11.34 -16.46
CA ASN A 102 -0.26 -11.13 -17.25
C ASN A 102 -0.41 -9.67 -17.66
N GLN A 103 -1.13 -9.43 -18.75
CA GLN A 103 -1.61 -8.08 -19.05
C GLN A 103 -2.97 -7.89 -18.36
N PHE A 104 -3.04 -6.92 -17.46
CA PHE A 104 -4.29 -6.57 -16.80
C PHE A 104 -5.02 -5.46 -17.56
N ASN A 105 -6.33 -5.50 -17.51
CA ASN A 105 -7.19 -4.43 -18.06
C ASN A 105 -7.21 -3.17 -17.17
N SER A 106 -6.43 -3.14 -16.10
CA SER A 106 -6.32 -2.03 -15.16
C SER A 106 -4.85 -1.69 -14.95
N VAL A 107 -4.50 -0.42 -15.15
CA VAL A 107 -3.15 0.11 -14.90
C VAL A 107 -2.85 0.27 -13.41
N SER A 108 -3.87 0.27 -12.55
CA SER A 108 -3.71 0.36 -11.09
C SER A 108 -3.44 -0.99 -10.44
N LEU A 109 -3.88 -2.10 -11.05
CA LEU A 109 -3.65 -3.44 -10.55
C LEU A 109 -2.23 -3.89 -10.91
N ARG A 110 -1.39 -4.06 -9.91
CA ARG A 110 0.00 -4.45 -10.09
C ARG A 110 0.21 -5.95 -9.95
N GLY A 111 -0.56 -6.60 -9.11
CA GLY A 111 -0.55 -8.04 -8.88
C GLY A 111 -1.60 -8.44 -7.86
N PHE A 112 -1.78 -9.73 -7.70
CA PHE A 112 -2.61 -10.33 -6.66
C PHE A 112 -2.25 -11.79 -6.45
N PHE A 113 -2.45 -12.28 -5.23
CA PHE A 113 -2.45 -13.69 -4.89
C PHE A 113 -3.87 -14.25 -4.95
N ASP A 114 -4.05 -15.38 -5.64
CA ASP A 114 -5.30 -16.13 -5.65
C ASP A 114 -5.15 -17.41 -4.83
N PRO A 115 -5.76 -17.50 -3.63
CA PRO A 115 -5.65 -18.66 -2.79
C PRO A 115 -6.37 -19.91 -3.38
N ALA A 116 -7.38 -19.71 -4.24
CA ALA A 116 -8.13 -20.82 -4.81
C ALA A 116 -7.30 -21.60 -5.84
N SER A 117 -6.54 -20.92 -6.67
CA SER A 117 -5.63 -21.53 -7.64
C SER A 117 -4.20 -21.69 -7.11
N ASN A 118 -3.91 -21.16 -5.93
CA ASN A 118 -2.58 -21.06 -5.37
C ASN A 118 -1.58 -20.44 -6.38
N SER A 119 -1.91 -19.27 -6.86
CA SER A 119 -1.11 -18.57 -7.86
C SER A 119 -0.99 -17.09 -7.59
N ILE A 120 0.13 -16.52 -8.00
CA ILE A 120 0.39 -15.07 -8.00
C ILE A 120 0.36 -14.60 -9.45
N SER A 121 -0.44 -13.57 -9.73
CA SER A 121 -0.45 -12.89 -11.01
C SER A 121 0.17 -11.51 -10.87
N LEU A 122 1.14 -11.20 -11.71
CA LEU A 122 1.84 -9.91 -11.74
C LEU A 122 1.56 -9.20 -13.06
N SER A 123 1.47 -7.89 -13.04
CA SER A 123 1.35 -7.11 -14.27
C SER A 123 2.68 -7.09 -15.02
N GLY A 124 2.66 -7.57 -16.27
CA GLY A 124 3.81 -7.55 -17.16
C GLY A 124 4.19 -6.14 -17.66
N MET A 125 3.45 -5.10 -17.28
CA MET A 125 3.70 -3.72 -17.71
C MET A 125 4.82 -3.03 -16.92
N PHE A 126 5.30 -3.63 -15.83
CA PHE A 126 6.27 -3.01 -14.93
C PHE A 126 7.67 -3.62 -15.10
N ASP A 127 8.69 -2.85 -14.71
CA ASP A 127 10.07 -3.33 -14.64
C ASP A 127 10.26 -4.38 -13.53
N ASP A 128 11.40 -5.07 -13.57
CA ASP A 128 11.68 -6.18 -12.66
C ASP A 128 11.75 -5.74 -11.19
N SER A 129 12.16 -4.49 -10.91
CA SER A 129 12.20 -3.96 -9.54
C SER A 129 10.80 -3.74 -8.98
N THR A 130 9.89 -3.22 -9.80
CA THR A 130 8.48 -3.05 -9.45
C THR A 130 7.81 -4.41 -9.28
N LYS A 131 8.02 -5.33 -10.22
CA LYS A 131 7.50 -6.71 -10.12
C LYS A 131 8.01 -7.41 -8.87
N LEU A 132 9.30 -7.25 -8.53
CA LEU A 132 9.88 -7.81 -7.31
C LEU A 132 9.21 -7.26 -6.05
N SER A 133 8.97 -5.94 -5.97
CA SER A 133 8.27 -5.32 -4.83
C SER A 133 6.83 -5.84 -4.69
N VAL A 134 6.13 -6.07 -5.79
CA VAL A 134 4.80 -6.67 -5.77
C VAL A 134 4.89 -8.14 -5.39
N LEU A 135 5.81 -8.90 -6.00
CA LEU A 135 6.00 -10.32 -5.72
C LEU A 135 6.30 -10.58 -4.24
N THR A 136 7.13 -9.75 -3.59
CA THR A 136 7.39 -9.89 -2.13
C THR A 136 6.12 -9.72 -1.29
N HIS A 137 5.20 -8.84 -1.69
CA HIS A 137 3.92 -8.63 -1.02
C HIS A 137 2.96 -9.82 -1.24
N GLU A 138 2.78 -10.26 -2.49
CA GLU A 138 1.90 -11.37 -2.82
C GLU A 138 2.42 -12.71 -2.26
N THR A 139 3.75 -12.86 -2.18
CA THR A 139 4.37 -14.01 -1.50
C THR A 139 4.02 -14.05 -0.02
N ALA A 140 3.96 -12.89 0.64
CA ALA A 140 3.55 -12.82 2.03
C ALA A 140 2.09 -13.27 2.21
N HIS A 141 1.18 -12.87 1.31
CA HIS A 141 -0.18 -13.40 1.29
C HIS A 141 -0.21 -14.92 1.09
N ALA A 142 0.59 -15.45 0.18
CA ALA A 142 0.67 -16.89 -0.07
C ALA A 142 1.18 -17.69 1.15
N ILE A 143 2.09 -17.12 1.95
CA ILE A 143 2.61 -17.76 3.16
C ILE A 143 1.62 -17.64 4.33
N LEU A 144 1.06 -16.45 4.54
CA LEU A 144 0.37 -16.09 5.79
C LEU A 144 -1.15 -16.27 5.70
N HIS A 145 -1.71 -16.24 4.48
CA HIS A 145 -3.15 -16.12 4.31
C HIS A 145 -3.77 -17.18 3.40
N LYS A 146 -2.97 -18.09 2.84
CA LYS A 146 -3.46 -19.17 1.97
C LYS A 146 -4.41 -20.11 2.69
N GLU A 147 -4.07 -20.52 3.91
CA GLU A 147 -4.81 -21.49 4.72
C GLU A 147 -5.36 -20.82 5.98
N LEU A 148 -6.10 -19.72 5.81
CA LEU A 148 -6.82 -19.16 6.94
C LEU A 148 -7.93 -20.14 7.32
N ASP A 149 -7.75 -20.81 8.45
CA ASP A 149 -8.80 -21.58 9.08
C ASP A 149 -10.02 -20.66 9.29
N LYS A 150 -11.21 -21.14 8.95
CA LYS A 150 -12.47 -20.42 9.12
C LYS A 150 -12.70 -19.94 10.58
N THR A 151 -11.93 -20.48 11.52
CA THR A 151 -11.93 -20.08 12.93
C THR A 151 -11.00 -18.88 13.21
N GLN A 152 -10.08 -18.54 12.30
CA GLN A 152 -9.15 -17.42 12.41
C GLN A 152 -9.54 -16.32 11.45
N ILE A 153 -10.63 -15.62 11.75
CA ILE A 153 -11.08 -14.48 10.95
C ILE A 153 -10.13 -13.31 11.24
N LYS A 154 -9.21 -13.06 10.30
CA LYS A 154 -8.43 -11.82 10.30
C LYS A 154 -9.17 -10.73 9.52
N SER A 155 -9.08 -9.49 9.98
CA SER A 155 -9.57 -8.34 9.20
C SER A 155 -8.68 -8.12 7.97
N GLU A 156 -9.24 -7.47 6.96
CA GLU A 156 -8.46 -7.07 5.77
C GLU A 156 -7.25 -6.23 6.16
N ALA A 157 -7.44 -5.25 7.06
CA ALA A 157 -6.35 -4.41 7.58
C ALA A 157 -5.23 -5.23 8.23
N GLN A 158 -5.56 -6.30 8.96
CA GLN A 158 -4.58 -7.18 9.58
C GLN A 158 -3.81 -7.99 8.54
N MET A 159 -4.50 -8.52 7.53
CA MET A 159 -3.85 -9.28 6.45
C MET A 159 -2.93 -8.38 5.61
N GLU A 160 -3.39 -7.20 5.25
CA GLU A 160 -2.59 -6.22 4.51
C GLU A 160 -1.39 -5.74 5.32
N PHE A 161 -1.56 -5.49 6.61
CA PHE A 161 -0.46 -5.13 7.50
C PHE A 161 0.61 -6.23 7.55
N GLU A 162 0.22 -7.49 7.71
CA GLU A 162 1.14 -8.63 7.75
C GLU A 162 1.90 -8.79 6.42
N ALA A 163 1.20 -8.64 5.29
CA ALA A 163 1.81 -8.72 3.97
C ALA A 163 2.78 -7.56 3.71
N ASP A 164 2.39 -6.33 4.02
CA ASP A 164 3.26 -5.17 3.87
C ASP A 164 4.47 -5.22 4.80
N ALA A 165 4.28 -5.59 6.07
CA ALA A 165 5.40 -5.72 7.01
C ALA A 165 6.42 -6.76 6.54
N THR A 166 5.96 -7.93 6.08
CA THR A 166 6.83 -8.98 5.51
C THR A 166 7.56 -8.46 4.27
N SER A 167 6.84 -7.82 3.36
CA SER A 167 7.40 -7.25 2.13
C SER A 167 8.45 -6.19 2.41
N VAL A 168 8.19 -5.27 3.34
CA VAL A 168 9.12 -4.22 3.76
C VAL A 168 10.39 -4.82 4.37
N MET A 169 10.25 -5.84 5.24
CA MET A 169 11.41 -6.54 5.81
C MET A 169 12.26 -7.22 4.74
N LEU A 170 11.62 -7.91 3.76
CA LEU A 170 12.33 -8.55 2.64
C LEU A 170 13.03 -7.53 1.77
N GLN A 171 12.34 -6.48 1.37
CA GLN A 171 12.92 -5.43 0.53
C GLN A 171 14.09 -4.75 1.24
N SER A 172 13.95 -4.40 2.52
CA SER A 172 15.04 -3.83 3.33
C SER A 172 16.22 -4.77 3.44
N TYR A 173 15.98 -6.06 3.68
CA TYR A 173 17.03 -7.07 3.82
C TYR A 173 17.86 -7.20 2.56
N PHE A 174 17.25 -7.15 1.38
CA PHE A 174 17.91 -7.22 0.09
C PHE A 174 18.39 -5.85 -0.43
N GLY A 175 18.32 -4.81 0.37
CA GLY A 175 18.79 -3.46 0.01
C GLY A 175 17.94 -2.76 -1.05
N LEU A 176 16.69 -3.18 -1.23
CA LEU A 176 15.76 -2.53 -2.14
C LEU A 176 15.23 -1.23 -1.52
N GLN A 177 15.02 -0.24 -2.38
CA GLN A 177 14.36 0.98 -1.94
C GLN A 177 12.87 0.73 -1.72
N ILE A 178 12.38 1.07 -0.54
CA ILE A 178 10.97 0.95 -0.19
C ILE A 178 10.26 2.24 -0.61
N PRO A 179 9.28 2.17 -1.54
CA PRO A 179 8.53 3.35 -1.96
C PRO A 179 7.79 4.00 -0.80
N GLU A 180 7.70 5.32 -0.80
CA GLU A 180 6.94 6.07 0.22
C GLU A 180 5.47 5.65 0.25
N SER A 181 4.89 5.29 -0.90
CA SER A 181 3.52 4.76 -0.98
C SER A 181 3.35 3.47 -0.18
N ARG A 182 4.35 2.57 -0.19
CA ARG A 182 4.34 1.32 0.58
C ARG A 182 4.45 1.60 2.08
N GLN A 183 5.36 2.50 2.46
CA GLN A 183 5.51 2.91 3.86
C GLN A 183 4.21 3.52 4.40
N ARG A 184 3.57 4.36 3.60
CA ARG A 184 2.30 5.02 3.94
C ARG A 184 1.17 4.00 4.08
N HIS A 185 1.06 3.05 3.13
CA HIS A 185 0.07 1.98 3.17
C HIS A 185 0.23 1.13 4.44
N LEU A 186 1.46 0.67 4.75
CA LEU A 186 1.75 -0.06 6.00
C LEU A 186 1.31 0.74 7.24
N ALA A 187 1.60 2.04 7.29
CA ALA A 187 1.20 2.89 8.41
C ALA A 187 -0.33 3.04 8.52
N ASP A 188 -1.03 3.10 7.40
CA ASP A 188 -2.49 3.22 7.38
C ASP A 188 -3.17 1.92 7.81
N GLN A 189 -2.66 0.76 7.41
CA GLN A 189 -3.14 -0.54 7.89
C GLN A 189 -2.89 -0.72 9.40
N TYR A 190 -1.72 -0.31 9.90
CA TYR A 190 -1.45 -0.30 11.33
C TYR A 190 -2.44 0.56 12.12
N LYS A 191 -2.73 1.78 11.63
CA LYS A 191 -3.74 2.67 12.24
C LYS A 191 -5.13 2.05 12.22
N ALA A 192 -5.50 1.40 11.11
CA ALA A 192 -6.79 0.71 10.98
C ALA A 192 -6.91 -0.44 12.01
N MET A 193 -5.85 -1.24 12.17
CA MET A 193 -5.80 -2.28 13.22
C MET A 193 -5.93 -1.69 14.63
N CYS A 194 -5.22 -0.59 14.93
CA CYS A 194 -5.31 0.07 16.24
C CYS A 194 -6.70 0.67 16.51
N ALA A 195 -7.42 1.06 15.47
CA ALA A 195 -8.79 1.60 15.60
C ALA A 195 -9.85 0.51 15.76
N ASP A 196 -9.57 -0.72 15.35
CA ASP A 196 -10.47 -1.86 15.46
C ASP A 196 -10.45 -2.41 16.89
N LYS A 197 -11.56 -2.21 17.60
CA LYS A 197 -11.72 -2.67 19.00
C LYS A 197 -11.70 -4.19 19.17
N SER A 198 -11.87 -4.95 18.10
CA SER A 198 -11.79 -6.42 18.11
C SER A 198 -10.35 -6.92 18.08
N ILE A 199 -9.38 -6.07 17.72
CA ILE A 199 -7.96 -6.39 17.64
C ILE A 199 -7.25 -5.89 18.89
N SER A 200 -6.67 -6.82 19.65
CA SER A 200 -5.89 -6.50 20.84
C SER A 200 -4.43 -6.16 20.50
N SER A 201 -3.73 -5.51 21.42
CA SER A 201 -2.27 -5.29 21.28
C SER A 201 -1.49 -6.61 21.16
N ALA A 202 -1.99 -7.69 21.77
CA ALA A 202 -1.40 -9.01 21.62
C ALA A 202 -1.57 -9.56 20.18
N ASP A 203 -2.68 -9.27 19.51
CA ASP A 203 -2.89 -9.67 18.12
C ASP A 203 -1.99 -8.89 17.18
N ILE A 204 -1.76 -7.60 17.42
CA ILE A 204 -0.78 -6.79 16.69
C ILE A 204 0.64 -7.37 16.83
N THR A 205 1.04 -7.74 18.07
CA THR A 205 2.33 -8.37 18.31
C THR A 205 2.45 -9.71 17.58
N LYS A 206 1.40 -10.54 17.60
CA LYS A 206 1.37 -11.80 16.83
C LYS A 206 1.50 -11.57 15.34
N SER A 207 0.84 -10.55 14.79
CA SER A 207 0.95 -10.20 13.36
C SER A 207 2.38 -9.82 12.99
N LEU A 208 3.08 -9.05 13.83
CA LEU A 208 4.50 -8.76 13.64
C LEU A 208 5.37 -10.01 13.71
N ASP A 209 5.12 -10.92 14.66
CA ASP A 209 5.84 -12.18 14.78
C ASP A 209 5.60 -13.09 13.56
N HIS A 210 4.38 -13.12 13.03
CA HIS A 210 4.06 -13.87 11.82
C HIS A 210 4.83 -13.29 10.62
N SER A 211 4.78 -11.97 10.44
CA SER A 211 5.51 -11.28 9.38
C SER A 211 7.01 -11.52 9.47
N HIS A 212 7.59 -11.45 10.66
CA HIS A 212 9.01 -11.70 10.88
C HIS A 212 9.41 -13.15 10.56
N ARG A 213 8.59 -14.14 10.95
CA ARG A 213 8.85 -15.55 10.60
C ARG A 213 8.76 -15.80 9.10
N ALA A 214 7.75 -15.23 8.44
CA ALA A 214 7.59 -15.33 7.00
C ALA A 214 8.80 -14.72 6.27
N TYR A 215 9.16 -13.48 6.63
CA TYR A 215 10.36 -12.80 6.13
C TYR A 215 11.60 -13.68 6.28
N LYS A 216 11.86 -14.19 7.48
CA LYS A 216 13.06 -14.99 7.77
C LYS A 216 13.10 -16.26 6.94
N SER A 217 12.00 -16.97 6.82
CA SER A 217 11.90 -18.19 6.02
C SER A 217 12.29 -17.94 4.54
N VAL A 218 11.75 -16.87 3.95
CA VAL A 218 12.08 -16.49 2.56
C VAL A 218 13.54 -16.08 2.43
N ALA A 219 14.02 -15.19 3.32
CA ALA A 219 15.37 -14.68 3.27
C ALA A 219 16.42 -15.79 3.42
N ASP A 220 16.21 -16.72 4.35
CA ASP A 220 17.12 -17.85 4.56
C ASP A 220 17.16 -18.77 3.34
N ASN A 221 16.01 -19.07 2.72
CA ASN A 221 15.95 -19.89 1.51
C ASN A 221 16.70 -19.24 0.33
N ILE A 222 16.43 -17.96 0.09
CA ILE A 222 17.10 -17.21 -0.98
C ILE A 222 18.61 -17.14 -0.75
N ASN A 223 19.06 -16.86 0.47
CA ASN A 223 20.48 -16.84 0.80
C ASN A 223 21.17 -18.18 0.54
N ASN A 224 20.50 -19.28 0.85
CA ASN A 224 21.02 -20.62 0.58
C ASN A 224 21.11 -20.91 -0.93
N SER A 225 20.28 -20.25 -1.73
CA SER A 225 20.24 -20.39 -3.19
C SER A 225 21.22 -19.46 -3.92
N LEU A 226 21.69 -18.39 -3.25
CA LEU A 226 22.69 -17.48 -3.79
C LEU A 226 24.05 -18.18 -3.78
N LYS A 227 24.68 -18.27 -4.97
CA LYS A 227 26.06 -18.79 -5.08
C LYS A 227 27.02 -17.89 -4.29
N PRO A 228 28.11 -18.44 -3.73
CA PRO A 228 29.07 -17.68 -2.91
C PRO A 228 29.66 -16.43 -3.57
N GLU A 229 29.70 -16.36 -4.90
CA GLU A 229 30.22 -15.24 -5.68
C GLU A 229 29.39 -13.95 -5.61
N LEU A 230 28.10 -14.04 -5.27
CA LEU A 230 27.18 -12.89 -5.13
C LEU A 230 27.06 -12.36 -3.70
N THR A 231 27.57 -13.13 -2.74
CA THR A 231 27.46 -12.86 -1.30
C THR A 231 28.20 -11.59 -0.81
N PRO A 232 29.31 -11.10 -1.40
CA PRO A 232 30.02 -9.94 -0.87
C PRO A 232 29.25 -8.61 -0.98
N SER A 233 28.49 -8.41 -2.06
CA SER A 233 27.78 -7.14 -2.27
C SER A 233 26.56 -6.98 -1.41
N ILE A 234 25.84 -8.07 -1.14
CA ILE A 234 24.62 -8.05 -0.30
C ILE A 234 25.00 -7.95 1.18
N LYS A 235 26.07 -8.65 1.62
CA LYS A 235 26.55 -8.58 3.00
C LYS A 235 27.10 -7.21 3.40
N ASN A 236 27.70 -6.47 2.48
CA ASN A 236 28.22 -5.13 2.76
C ASN A 236 27.12 -4.08 2.96
N VAL A 237 25.95 -4.26 2.35
CA VAL A 237 24.79 -3.38 2.59
C VAL A 237 24.21 -3.60 4.00
N GLN A 238 24.26 -4.85 4.51
CA GLN A 238 23.77 -5.18 5.85
C GLN A 238 24.63 -4.55 6.97
N ALA A 239 25.94 -4.45 6.79
CA ALA A 239 26.84 -3.88 7.79
C ALA A 239 26.72 -2.35 7.93
N ALA A 240 26.28 -1.66 6.88
CA ALA A 240 26.16 -0.21 6.87
C ALA A 240 24.84 0.34 7.46
N GLN A 241 23.80 -0.49 7.57
CA GLN A 241 22.46 -0.04 8.01
C GLN A 241 22.10 -0.39 9.47
N VAL A 242 22.92 -1.16 10.19
CA VAL A 242 22.63 -1.59 11.58
C VAL A 242 23.14 -0.62 12.65
N THR A 243 23.71 0.52 12.28
CA THR A 243 24.18 1.50 13.27
C THR A 243 23.25 2.71 13.36
N GLN A 244 22.06 2.53 13.91
CA GLN A 244 21.45 3.35 14.98
C GLN A 244 20.02 2.87 15.24
N PRO A 245 19.69 2.40 16.45
CA PRO A 245 18.30 2.29 16.86
C PRO A 245 17.74 3.69 17.01
N ILE A 246 16.69 4.01 16.29
CA ILE A 246 15.90 5.22 16.52
C ILE A 246 15.26 5.06 17.89
N LEU A 247 15.81 5.71 18.89
CA LEU A 247 15.22 5.83 20.22
C LEU A 247 13.90 6.60 20.12
N PRO A 248 12.80 6.15 20.76
CA PRO A 248 11.46 6.72 20.60
C PRO A 248 11.26 8.09 21.28
N ASN A 249 12.30 8.84 21.59
CA ASN A 249 12.24 10.05 22.41
C ASN A 249 12.52 11.37 21.68
N GLN A 250 12.30 11.46 20.36
CA GLN A 250 12.39 12.75 19.65
C GLN A 250 11.13 13.08 18.82
N ILE A 251 9.95 12.74 19.34
CA ILE A 251 8.74 13.44 18.91
C ILE A 251 8.54 14.57 19.90
N ALA A 252 9.08 15.74 19.57
CA ALA A 252 8.76 16.98 20.27
C ALA A 252 7.26 17.21 20.17
N MET A 253 6.56 17.12 21.31
CA MET A 253 5.19 17.57 21.43
C MET A 253 5.15 19.10 21.23
N PRO A 254 4.22 19.63 20.42
CA PRO A 254 4.05 21.07 20.35
C PRO A 254 3.61 21.60 21.73
N ASP A 255 4.33 22.60 22.20
CA ASP A 255 4.07 23.33 23.44
C ASP A 255 2.68 23.97 23.39
N MET A 256 1.73 23.38 24.14
CA MET A 256 0.42 23.98 24.36
C MET A 256 0.57 25.00 25.49
N GLY A 257 0.99 26.21 25.11
CA GLY A 257 1.01 27.34 26.00
C GLY A 257 -0.32 27.58 26.68
N MET A 258 -0.36 27.33 27.99
CA MET A 258 -1.43 27.81 28.88
C MET A 258 -1.46 29.35 28.85
N ALA A 259 -2.45 29.92 28.21
CA ALA A 259 -2.86 31.29 28.48
C ALA A 259 -3.75 31.27 29.72
N MET A 260 -3.17 31.57 30.87
CA MET A 260 -3.93 32.00 32.04
C MET A 260 -4.46 33.41 31.84
N MET A 261 -5.76 33.55 32.07
CA MET A 261 -6.48 34.81 32.20
C MET A 261 -5.95 35.62 33.37
N MET A 262 -5.82 36.90 33.14
CA MET A 262 -6.26 37.97 34.04
C MET A 262 -7.21 38.89 33.30
#